data_0725f34466adb157951852af48d5a314
#
_entry.id   0725f34466adb157951852af48d5a314
#
_cell.length_a   1.000
_cell.length_b   1.000
_cell.length_c   1.000
_cell.angle_alpha   90.00
_cell.angle_beta   90.00
_cell.angle_gamma   90.00
#
_symmetry.space_group_name_H-M   'P 1'
#
loop_
_entity.id
_entity.type
_entity.pdbx_description
1 polymer ?
#
loop_
_entity_poly.entity_id
_entity_poly.type
_entity_poly.pdbx_seq_one_letter_code
_entity_poly.pdbx_strand_id
1 'polypeptide(L)'
;MSDTKKSAAYSKSQGNLAYERLESSIAHMDIQPGAFMTMADLQKQVGLGRTPVLEATRKLTDDTLLEMQAGIGIRVTPIDLAREKRLLKIRRDLECFVLEMAIENESGLVRNQMHHLIQALHEAESNNDLRRFNDLDKRMDQLIIEAANEPFVARTLRPLHTIFRRLGFLYQSHLGDTTSINKNILIHIKILDAVLNRDVSSAISANHELMDFMHAMFEPLDRKLEPSFFDVSIKPLDADLY
;
A
#
# COMPACT_ATOMS: atom_id res chain seq x y z
N MET A 1 -3.99 30.46 -24.93
CA MET A 1 -4.75 29.51 -24.05
C MET A 1 -4.31 28.04 -24.17
N SER A 2 -3.57 27.61 -25.20
CA SER A 2 -3.13 26.20 -25.40
C SER A 2 -1.93 25.82 -24.51
N ASP A 3 -0.93 26.71 -24.32
CA ASP A 3 0.30 26.38 -23.59
C ASP A 3 0.11 26.28 -22.07
N THR A 4 -0.77 27.08 -21.49
CA THR A 4 -1.10 27.03 -20.05
C THR A 4 -1.79 25.74 -19.67
N LYS A 5 -2.69 25.20 -20.53
CA LYS A 5 -3.34 23.90 -20.29
C LYS A 5 -2.37 22.72 -20.42
N LYS A 6 -1.44 22.75 -21.36
CA LYS A 6 -0.39 21.73 -21.51
C LYS A 6 0.59 21.74 -20.33
N SER A 7 1.00 22.91 -19.86
CA SER A 7 1.87 23.07 -18.68
C SER A 7 1.19 22.56 -17.40
N ALA A 8 -0.09 22.88 -17.18
CA ALA A 8 -0.84 22.41 -16.03
C ALA A 8 -1.08 20.89 -16.05
N ALA A 9 -1.38 20.30 -17.23
CA ALA A 9 -1.53 18.86 -17.39
C ALA A 9 -0.19 18.11 -17.15
N TYR A 10 0.93 18.66 -17.63
CA TYR A 10 2.26 18.11 -17.40
C TYR A 10 2.63 18.17 -15.91
N SER A 11 2.39 19.29 -15.25
CA SER A 11 2.63 19.46 -13.80
C SER A 11 1.80 18.47 -12.98
N LYS A 12 0.52 18.28 -13.30
CA LYS A 12 -0.35 17.30 -12.64
C LYS A 12 0.12 15.86 -12.83
N SER A 13 0.66 15.54 -14.01
CA SER A 13 1.29 14.25 -14.30
C SER A 13 2.55 14.04 -13.46
N GLN A 14 3.42 15.06 -13.32
CA GLN A 14 4.64 14.98 -12.51
C GLN A 14 4.34 14.87 -11.01
N GLY A 15 3.31 15.54 -10.51
CA GLY A 15 2.85 15.44 -9.12
C GLY A 15 2.32 14.04 -8.80
N ASN A 16 1.59 13.42 -9.73
CA ASN A 16 1.16 12.04 -9.56
C ASN A 16 2.33 11.06 -9.62
N LEU A 17 3.30 11.26 -10.52
CA LEU A 17 4.50 10.43 -10.58
C LEU A 17 5.33 10.54 -9.30
N ALA A 18 5.46 11.75 -8.74
CA ALA A 18 6.13 11.95 -7.45
C ALA A 18 5.41 11.20 -6.31
N TYR A 19 4.07 11.29 -6.27
CA TYR A 19 3.25 10.57 -5.31
C TYR A 19 3.48 9.05 -5.41
N GLU A 20 3.37 8.48 -6.61
CA GLU A 20 3.54 7.05 -6.84
C GLU A 20 4.94 6.54 -6.41
N ARG A 21 5.99 7.32 -6.70
CA ARG A 21 7.36 6.96 -6.31
C ARG A 21 7.59 7.05 -4.80
N LEU A 22 7.11 8.12 -4.15
CA LEU A 22 7.22 8.26 -2.70
C LEU A 22 6.39 7.20 -1.96
N GLU A 23 5.16 6.97 -2.39
CA GLU A 23 4.28 5.96 -1.82
C GLU A 23 4.90 4.56 -1.94
N SER A 24 5.46 4.22 -3.12
CA SER A 24 6.18 2.97 -3.32
C SER A 24 7.41 2.85 -2.40
N SER A 25 8.19 3.92 -2.25
CA SER A 25 9.35 3.91 -1.34
C SER A 25 8.96 3.72 0.13
N ILE A 26 7.79 4.24 0.54
CA ILE A 26 7.24 4.05 1.88
C ILE A 26 6.73 2.61 2.04
N ALA A 27 5.97 2.10 1.07
CA ALA A 27 5.40 0.76 1.11
C ALA A 27 6.47 -0.35 1.11
N HIS A 28 7.58 -0.16 0.40
CA HIS A 28 8.71 -1.07 0.37
C HIS A 28 9.76 -0.84 1.48
N MET A 29 9.50 0.06 2.41
CA MET A 29 10.44 0.39 3.49
C MET A 29 11.79 0.94 3.00
N ASP A 30 11.88 1.44 1.76
CA ASP A 30 13.07 2.14 1.25
C ASP A 30 13.30 3.45 2.02
N ILE A 31 12.21 4.05 2.52
CA ILE A 31 12.22 5.12 3.51
C ILE A 31 11.60 4.54 4.78
N GLN A 32 12.40 4.48 5.83
CA GLN A 32 12.01 3.82 7.07
C GLN A 32 10.88 4.57 7.81
N PRO A 33 9.99 3.87 8.53
CA PRO A 33 9.02 4.48 9.43
C PRO A 33 9.72 5.37 10.46
N GLY A 34 9.15 6.53 10.76
CA GLY A 34 9.73 7.49 11.70
C GLY A 34 10.90 8.32 11.15
N ALA A 35 11.43 8.00 9.96
CA ALA A 35 12.54 8.74 9.38
C ALA A 35 12.18 10.21 9.09
N PHE A 36 13.10 11.12 9.40
CA PHE A 36 13.01 12.53 9.06
C PHE A 36 13.72 12.80 7.75
N MET A 37 13.07 13.50 6.84
CA MET A 37 13.58 13.86 5.53
C MET A 37 13.38 15.36 5.26
N THR A 38 14.33 15.93 4.54
CA THR A 38 14.16 17.27 4.00
C THR A 38 13.44 17.20 2.64
N MET A 39 12.95 18.33 2.17
CA MET A 39 12.40 18.43 0.80
C MET A 39 13.45 18.04 -0.26
N ALA A 40 14.72 18.33 -0.02
CA ALA A 40 15.82 17.96 -0.92
C ALA A 40 16.04 16.45 -0.96
N ASP A 41 15.93 15.76 0.19
CA ASP A 41 16.04 14.31 0.25
C ASP A 41 14.91 13.65 -0.54
N LEU A 42 13.66 14.11 -0.38
CA LEU A 42 12.53 13.59 -1.12
C LEU A 42 12.68 13.83 -2.64
N GLN A 43 13.19 15.01 -3.05
CA GLN A 43 13.48 15.29 -4.46
C GLN A 43 14.53 14.33 -5.03
N LYS A 44 15.59 14.05 -4.27
CA LYS A 44 16.63 13.08 -4.62
C LYS A 44 16.06 11.66 -4.72
N GLN A 45 15.22 11.26 -3.75
CA GLN A 45 14.59 9.95 -3.72
C GLN A 45 13.79 9.64 -4.98
N VAL A 46 13.05 10.63 -5.49
CA VAL A 46 12.16 10.41 -6.64
C VAL A 46 12.70 10.96 -7.95
N GLY A 47 13.79 11.71 -7.94
CA GLY A 47 14.39 12.29 -9.14
C GLY A 47 13.51 13.35 -9.82
N LEU A 48 12.74 14.13 -9.05
CA LEU A 48 11.79 15.13 -9.56
C LEU A 48 12.01 16.50 -8.88
N GLY A 49 11.52 17.55 -9.54
CA GLY A 49 11.64 18.94 -9.05
C GLY A 49 10.78 19.22 -7.81
N ARG A 50 11.03 20.39 -7.18
CA ARG A 50 10.40 20.79 -5.91
C ARG A 50 8.87 20.84 -5.97
N THR A 51 8.29 21.42 -7.02
CA THR A 51 6.81 21.57 -7.12
C THR A 51 6.07 20.24 -7.10
N PRO A 52 6.36 19.27 -8.00
CA PRO A 52 5.70 17.98 -7.98
C PRO A 52 5.92 17.19 -6.67
N VAL A 53 7.11 17.29 -6.07
CA VAL A 53 7.40 16.63 -4.80
C VAL A 53 6.61 17.26 -3.66
N LEU A 54 6.46 18.59 -3.62
CA LEU A 54 5.63 19.26 -2.61
C LEU A 54 4.15 18.89 -2.74
N GLU A 55 3.62 18.80 -3.97
CA GLU A 55 2.25 18.33 -4.23
C GLU A 55 2.04 16.89 -3.73
N ALA A 56 3.00 16.01 -4.03
CA ALA A 56 2.98 14.63 -3.59
C ALA A 56 3.06 14.52 -2.05
N THR A 57 3.96 15.29 -1.42
CA THR A 57 4.11 15.32 0.04
C THR A 57 2.81 15.73 0.74
N ARG A 58 2.11 16.75 0.22
CA ARG A 58 0.82 17.17 0.78
C ARG A 58 -0.23 16.06 0.70
N LYS A 59 -0.35 15.39 -0.45
CA LYS A 59 -1.28 14.25 -0.61
C LYS A 59 -0.93 13.10 0.35
N LEU A 60 0.35 12.74 0.48
CA LEU A 60 0.79 11.70 1.42
C LEU A 60 0.58 12.10 2.88
N THR A 61 0.58 13.41 3.19
CA THR A 61 0.22 13.92 4.52
C THR A 61 -1.29 13.79 4.76
N ASP A 62 -2.11 14.13 3.76
CA ASP A 62 -3.57 13.91 3.83
C ASP A 62 -3.91 12.43 3.98
N ASP A 63 -3.13 11.55 3.34
CA ASP A 63 -3.22 10.08 3.44
C ASP A 63 -2.63 9.52 4.76
N THR A 64 -2.14 10.36 5.67
CA THR A 64 -1.52 9.97 6.96
C THR A 64 -0.24 9.14 6.84
N LEU A 65 0.42 9.16 5.70
CA LEU A 65 1.68 8.45 5.45
C LEU A 65 2.91 9.31 5.75
N LEU A 66 2.75 10.62 5.72
CA LEU A 66 3.77 11.60 6.09
C LEU A 66 3.20 12.60 7.11
N GLU A 67 4.10 13.22 7.87
CA GLU A 67 3.83 14.33 8.78
C GLU A 67 4.73 15.50 8.42
N MET A 68 4.15 16.68 8.18
CA MET A 68 4.94 17.90 7.95
C MET A 68 5.14 18.62 9.28
N GLN A 69 6.39 18.73 9.75
CA GLN A 69 6.75 19.39 11.00
C GLN A 69 7.45 20.73 10.70
N ALA A 70 6.81 21.84 11.04
CA ALA A 70 7.33 23.18 10.78
C ALA A 70 8.71 23.37 11.41
N GLY A 71 9.69 23.83 10.63
CA GLY A 71 11.06 24.08 11.08
C GLY A 71 11.93 22.82 11.27
N ILE A 72 11.35 21.60 11.18
CA ILE A 72 12.08 20.34 11.38
C ILE A 72 12.23 19.58 10.07
N GLY A 73 11.13 19.39 9.33
CA GLY A 73 11.13 18.63 8.07
C GLY A 73 9.87 17.81 7.86
N ILE A 74 10.04 16.70 7.16
CA ILE A 74 8.97 15.78 6.80
C ILE A 74 9.30 14.43 7.45
N ARG A 75 8.39 13.92 8.27
CA ARG A 75 8.54 12.62 8.94
C ARG A 75 7.69 11.57 8.22
N VAL A 76 8.27 10.40 7.96
CA VAL A 76 7.47 9.24 7.59
C VAL A 76 6.71 8.75 8.82
N THR A 77 5.39 8.60 8.71
CA THR A 77 4.56 8.16 9.83
C THR A 77 5.05 6.81 10.35
N PRO A 78 5.32 6.67 11.65
CA PRO A 78 5.68 5.39 12.25
C PRO A 78 4.60 4.32 12.03
N ILE A 79 4.97 3.05 12.16
CA ILE A 79 4.01 1.94 12.22
C ILE A 79 3.47 1.85 13.64
N ASP A 80 2.17 2.11 13.81
CA ASP A 80 1.45 1.95 15.08
C ASP A 80 0.55 0.71 15.00
N LEU A 81 1.05 -0.41 15.51
CA LEU A 81 0.33 -1.70 15.47
C LEU A 81 -1.05 -1.63 16.11
N ALA A 82 -1.19 -0.85 17.21
CA ALA A 82 -2.48 -0.70 17.90
C ALA A 82 -3.48 0.10 17.05
N ARG A 83 -3.02 1.18 16.38
CA ARG A 83 -3.82 1.94 15.42
C ARG A 83 -4.18 1.08 14.21
N GLU A 84 -3.20 0.43 13.59
CA GLU A 84 -3.39 -0.34 12.37
C GLU A 84 -4.33 -1.53 12.60
N LYS A 85 -4.25 -2.19 13.74
CA LYS A 85 -5.21 -3.23 14.14
C LYS A 85 -6.67 -2.73 14.21
N ARG A 86 -6.88 -1.46 14.61
CA ARG A 86 -8.22 -0.83 14.56
C ARG A 86 -8.64 -0.49 13.12
N LEU A 87 -7.71 0.02 12.31
CA LEU A 87 -7.95 0.34 10.91
C LEU A 87 -8.28 -0.91 10.07
N LEU A 88 -7.72 -2.07 10.40
CA LEU A 88 -8.03 -3.33 9.72
C LEU A 88 -9.52 -3.70 9.79
N LYS A 89 -10.21 -3.35 10.88
CA LYS A 89 -11.66 -3.58 11.00
C LYS A 89 -12.43 -2.73 9.99
N ILE A 90 -12.05 -1.46 9.85
CA ILE A 90 -12.66 -0.55 8.87
C ILE A 90 -12.37 -1.04 7.45
N ARG A 91 -11.13 -1.44 7.17
CA ARG A 91 -10.75 -1.97 5.87
C ARG A 91 -11.58 -3.20 5.51
N ARG A 92 -11.77 -4.15 6.42
CA ARG A 92 -12.58 -5.37 6.21
C ARG A 92 -13.96 -5.06 5.64
N ASP A 93 -14.67 -4.10 6.27
CA ASP A 93 -16.04 -3.76 5.88
C ASP A 93 -16.08 -2.99 4.54
N LEU A 94 -15.17 -2.03 4.35
CA LEU A 94 -15.09 -1.25 3.13
C LEU A 94 -14.69 -2.10 1.91
N GLU A 95 -13.78 -3.06 2.07
CA GLU A 95 -13.38 -3.97 0.99
C GLU A 95 -14.54 -4.85 0.52
N CYS A 96 -15.37 -5.36 1.44
CA CYS A 96 -16.55 -6.13 1.05
C CYS A 96 -17.46 -5.29 0.15
N PHE A 97 -17.74 -4.05 0.56
CA PHE A 97 -18.58 -3.13 -0.20
C PHE A 97 -18.00 -2.81 -1.59
N VAL A 98 -16.69 -2.60 -1.66
CA VAL A 98 -16.01 -2.32 -2.94
C VAL A 98 -16.01 -3.51 -3.87
N LEU A 99 -15.84 -4.73 -3.34
CA LEU A 99 -15.89 -5.96 -4.14
C LEU A 99 -17.28 -6.18 -4.75
N GLU A 100 -18.36 -5.92 -3.99
CA GLU A 100 -19.73 -5.96 -4.51
C GLU A 100 -19.90 -4.99 -5.68
N MET A 101 -19.51 -3.73 -5.49
CA MET A 101 -19.60 -2.70 -6.54
C MET A 101 -18.71 -3.04 -7.75
N ALA A 102 -17.51 -3.55 -7.52
CA ALA A 102 -16.60 -3.93 -8.61
C ALA A 102 -17.17 -5.07 -9.46
N ILE A 103 -17.84 -6.05 -8.85
CA ILE A 103 -18.50 -7.16 -9.54
C ILE A 103 -19.71 -6.66 -10.36
N GLU A 104 -20.46 -5.70 -9.83
CA GLU A 104 -21.61 -5.12 -10.51
C GLU A 104 -21.21 -4.28 -11.72
N ASN A 105 -20.14 -3.48 -11.60
CA ASN A 105 -19.78 -2.41 -12.55
C ASN A 105 -18.61 -2.75 -13.47
N GLU A 106 -18.00 -3.94 -13.36
CA GLU A 106 -16.81 -4.34 -14.10
C GLU A 106 -16.94 -4.12 -15.63
N SER A 107 -15.92 -3.45 -16.20
CA SER A 107 -15.78 -3.29 -17.65
C SER A 107 -14.89 -4.38 -18.27
N GLY A 108 -15.10 -4.69 -19.57
CA GLY A 108 -14.28 -5.66 -20.28
C GLY A 108 -12.78 -5.33 -20.29
N LEU A 109 -12.40 -4.05 -20.25
CA LEU A 109 -11.01 -3.63 -20.19
C LEU A 109 -10.37 -3.98 -18.83
N VAL A 110 -11.05 -3.67 -17.72
CA VAL A 110 -10.59 -3.99 -16.37
C VAL A 110 -10.51 -5.51 -16.20
N ARG A 111 -11.50 -6.24 -16.69
CA ARG A 111 -11.51 -7.70 -16.69
C ARG A 111 -10.26 -8.30 -17.33
N ASN A 112 -9.89 -7.82 -18.53
CA ASN A 112 -8.71 -8.30 -19.22
C ASN A 112 -7.41 -8.02 -18.45
N GLN A 113 -7.32 -6.85 -17.80
CA GLN A 113 -6.18 -6.50 -16.94
C GLN A 113 -6.09 -7.39 -15.70
N MET A 114 -7.22 -7.80 -15.11
CA MET A 114 -7.26 -8.76 -13.99
C MET A 114 -6.71 -10.14 -14.40
N HIS A 115 -7.05 -10.65 -15.59
CA HIS A 115 -6.48 -11.91 -16.09
C HIS A 115 -4.95 -11.84 -16.23
N HIS A 116 -4.41 -10.74 -16.78
CA HIS A 116 -2.96 -10.55 -16.86
C HIS A 116 -2.31 -10.42 -15.46
N LEU A 117 -3.01 -9.80 -14.52
CA LEU A 117 -2.53 -9.67 -13.16
C LEU A 117 -2.41 -11.03 -12.45
N ILE A 118 -3.38 -11.93 -12.64
CA ILE A 118 -3.31 -13.30 -12.09
C ILE A 118 -2.09 -14.04 -12.62
N GLN A 119 -1.78 -13.93 -13.91
CA GLN A 119 -0.57 -14.53 -14.50
C GLN A 119 0.70 -13.97 -13.85
N ALA A 120 0.77 -12.65 -13.70
CA ALA A 120 1.92 -11.99 -13.04
C ALA A 120 2.06 -12.37 -11.56
N LEU A 121 0.95 -12.61 -10.85
CA LEU A 121 0.96 -13.11 -9.48
C LEU A 121 1.53 -14.53 -9.39
N HIS A 122 1.17 -15.43 -10.29
CA HIS A 122 1.77 -16.78 -10.37
C HIS A 122 3.27 -16.74 -10.70
N GLU A 123 3.71 -15.80 -11.56
CA GLU A 123 5.14 -15.60 -11.80
C GLU A 123 5.87 -15.12 -10.55
N ALA A 124 5.29 -14.18 -9.78
CA ALA A 124 5.86 -13.69 -8.53
C ALA A 124 5.92 -14.79 -7.46
N GLU A 125 4.89 -15.65 -7.37
CA GLU A 125 4.86 -16.84 -6.52
C GLU A 125 6.02 -17.79 -6.85
N SER A 126 6.15 -18.15 -8.13
CA SER A 126 7.18 -19.09 -8.61
C SER A 126 8.60 -18.59 -8.37
N ASN A 127 8.81 -17.27 -8.42
CA ASN A 127 10.11 -16.63 -8.21
C ASN A 127 10.36 -16.22 -6.74
N ASN A 128 9.37 -16.37 -5.86
CA ASN A 128 9.41 -15.89 -4.47
C ASN A 128 9.79 -14.39 -4.39
N ASP A 129 9.26 -13.58 -5.33
CA ASP A 129 9.60 -12.15 -5.47
C ASP A 129 8.62 -11.29 -4.65
N LEU A 130 8.97 -11.08 -3.38
CA LEU A 130 8.17 -10.28 -2.45
C LEU A 130 7.96 -8.83 -2.95
N ARG A 131 8.98 -8.21 -3.53
CA ARG A 131 8.88 -6.82 -3.99
C ARG A 131 7.93 -6.73 -5.19
N ARG A 132 8.07 -7.65 -6.13
CA ARG A 132 7.15 -7.77 -7.25
C ARG A 132 5.72 -8.04 -6.80
N PHE A 133 5.54 -8.95 -5.83
CA PHE A 133 4.22 -9.21 -5.26
C PHE A 133 3.59 -7.93 -4.66
N ASN A 134 4.34 -7.14 -3.89
CA ASN A 134 3.83 -5.90 -3.29
C ASN A 134 3.39 -4.86 -4.35
N ASP A 135 4.07 -4.79 -5.50
CA ASP A 135 3.66 -3.95 -6.63
C ASP A 135 2.39 -4.48 -7.33
N LEU A 136 2.26 -5.80 -7.44
CA LEU A 136 1.08 -6.45 -8.02
C LEU A 136 -0.15 -6.33 -7.12
N ASP A 137 0.03 -6.41 -5.80
CA ASP A 137 -1.00 -6.14 -4.79
C ASP A 137 -1.54 -4.71 -4.95
N LYS A 138 -0.66 -3.71 -5.06
CA LYS A 138 -1.06 -2.34 -5.40
C LYS A 138 -1.87 -2.27 -6.69
N ARG A 139 -1.46 -3.02 -7.72
CA ARG A 139 -2.19 -3.03 -8.99
C ARG A 139 -3.56 -3.66 -8.87
N MET A 140 -3.69 -4.73 -8.07
CA MET A 140 -4.98 -5.35 -7.76
C MET A 140 -5.93 -4.36 -7.08
N ASP A 141 -5.48 -3.69 -6.02
CA ASP A 141 -6.24 -2.65 -5.33
C ASP A 141 -6.77 -1.59 -6.31
N GLN A 142 -5.90 -1.11 -7.21
CA GLN A 142 -6.25 -0.10 -8.22
C GLN A 142 -7.32 -0.61 -9.19
N LEU A 143 -7.22 -1.86 -9.66
CA LEU A 143 -8.18 -2.44 -10.60
C LEU A 143 -9.55 -2.68 -9.96
N ILE A 144 -9.58 -3.12 -8.71
CA ILE A 144 -10.83 -3.32 -7.96
C ILE A 144 -11.52 -1.97 -7.72
N ILE A 145 -10.76 -0.95 -7.30
CA ILE A 145 -11.28 0.42 -7.12
C ILE A 145 -11.76 1.02 -8.45
N GLU A 146 -11.04 0.79 -9.55
CA GLU A 146 -11.44 1.23 -10.89
C GLU A 146 -12.73 0.56 -11.34
N ALA A 147 -12.86 -0.76 -11.11
CA ALA A 147 -14.08 -1.52 -11.42
C ALA A 147 -15.27 -1.01 -10.58
N ALA A 148 -15.08 -0.75 -9.30
CA ALA A 148 -16.14 -0.25 -8.41
C ALA A 148 -16.67 1.14 -8.85
N ASN A 149 -15.83 1.95 -9.51
CA ASN A 149 -16.18 3.25 -10.08
C ASN A 149 -16.83 4.24 -9.08
N GLU A 150 -16.42 4.19 -7.79
CA GLU A 150 -16.90 5.10 -6.74
C GLU A 150 -15.75 5.94 -6.17
N PRO A 151 -15.66 7.24 -6.55
CA PRO A 151 -14.52 8.09 -6.20
C PRO A 151 -14.36 8.37 -4.71
N PHE A 152 -15.43 8.35 -3.92
CA PHE A 152 -15.36 8.57 -2.48
C PHE A 152 -14.69 7.40 -1.78
N VAL A 153 -15.13 6.19 -2.10
CA VAL A 153 -14.57 4.95 -1.55
C VAL A 153 -13.11 4.79 -1.98
N ALA A 154 -12.79 5.09 -3.23
CA ALA A 154 -11.43 5.11 -3.74
C ALA A 154 -10.49 5.99 -2.88
N ARG A 155 -10.92 7.19 -2.51
CA ARG A 155 -10.12 8.11 -1.67
C ARG A 155 -9.95 7.60 -0.24
N THR A 156 -10.93 6.89 0.28
CA THR A 156 -10.89 6.35 1.64
C THR A 156 -10.01 5.10 1.74
N LEU A 157 -10.05 4.22 0.73
CA LEU A 157 -9.32 2.95 0.75
C LEU A 157 -7.84 3.07 0.38
N ARG A 158 -7.47 3.94 -0.56
CA ARG A 158 -6.07 4.07 -0.99
C ARG A 158 -5.05 4.22 0.14
N PRO A 159 -5.26 5.11 1.14
CA PRO A 159 -4.36 5.21 2.28
C PRO A 159 -4.29 3.91 3.10
N LEU A 160 -5.42 3.26 3.32
CA LEU A 160 -5.49 1.98 4.04
C LEU A 160 -4.69 0.90 3.30
N HIS A 161 -4.84 0.80 1.98
CA HIS A 161 -4.07 -0.15 1.16
C HIS A 161 -2.56 0.05 1.36
N THR A 162 -2.06 1.28 1.29
CA THR A 162 -0.62 1.56 1.46
C THR A 162 -0.14 1.26 2.87
N ILE A 163 -0.91 1.62 3.90
CA ILE A 163 -0.61 1.30 5.30
C ILE A 163 -0.43 -0.22 5.47
N PHE A 164 -1.35 -1.01 4.93
CA PHE A 164 -1.31 -2.46 5.11
C PHE A 164 -0.31 -3.16 4.18
N ARG A 165 -0.04 -2.65 2.97
CA ARG A 165 1.09 -3.13 2.15
C ARG A 165 2.42 -2.93 2.84
N ARG A 166 2.64 -1.78 3.46
CA ARG A 166 3.84 -1.50 4.27
C ARG A 166 3.98 -2.51 5.42
N LEU A 167 2.89 -2.75 6.16
CA LEU A 167 2.87 -3.72 7.26
C LEU A 167 3.14 -5.15 6.78
N GLY A 168 2.49 -5.56 5.68
CA GLY A 168 2.68 -6.86 5.05
C GLY A 168 4.11 -7.05 4.54
N PHE A 169 4.69 -6.01 3.91
CA PHE A 169 6.08 -6.04 3.46
C PHE A 169 7.06 -6.18 4.63
N LEU A 170 6.86 -5.44 5.71
CA LEU A 170 7.65 -5.57 6.93
C LEU A 170 7.59 -7.00 7.49
N TYR A 171 6.38 -7.55 7.63
CA TYR A 171 6.21 -8.91 8.13
C TYR A 171 6.92 -9.93 7.25
N GLN A 172 6.68 -9.92 5.95
CA GLN A 172 7.23 -10.90 5.02
C GLN A 172 8.75 -10.79 4.91
N SER A 173 9.31 -9.59 4.97
CA SER A 173 10.76 -9.38 4.87
C SER A 173 11.54 -9.89 6.09
N HIS A 174 10.95 -9.92 7.28
CA HIS A 174 11.65 -10.20 8.53
C HIS A 174 11.19 -11.48 9.23
N LEU A 175 9.92 -11.84 9.09
CA LEU A 175 9.31 -12.95 9.83
C LEU A 175 8.63 -13.97 8.92
N GLY A 176 8.31 -13.59 7.69
CA GLY A 176 7.67 -14.44 6.69
C GLY A 176 8.64 -15.47 6.12
N ASP A 177 8.06 -16.55 5.58
CA ASP A 177 8.72 -17.56 4.79
C ASP A 177 8.05 -17.71 3.42
N THR A 178 8.61 -18.53 2.55
CA THR A 178 8.05 -18.82 1.22
C THR A 178 6.61 -19.31 1.32
N THR A 179 6.26 -20.10 2.33
CA THR A 179 4.90 -20.61 2.53
C THR A 179 3.92 -19.49 2.82
N SER A 180 4.30 -18.53 3.66
CA SER A 180 3.45 -17.40 4.03
C SER A 180 3.27 -16.42 2.86
N ILE A 181 4.32 -16.18 2.06
CA ILE A 181 4.24 -15.36 0.85
C ILE A 181 3.30 -16.00 -0.16
N ASN A 182 3.49 -17.29 -0.47
CA ASN A 182 2.66 -18.03 -1.41
C ASN A 182 1.20 -18.08 -0.97
N LYS A 183 0.94 -18.33 0.32
CA LYS A 183 -0.42 -18.27 0.87
C LYS A 183 -1.07 -16.90 0.62
N ASN A 184 -0.33 -15.82 0.86
CA ASN A 184 -0.83 -14.46 0.65
C ASN A 184 -1.16 -14.22 -0.83
N ILE A 185 -0.25 -14.58 -1.76
CA ILE A 185 -0.48 -14.48 -3.21
C ILE A 185 -1.73 -15.26 -3.64
N LEU A 186 -1.88 -16.51 -3.18
CA LEU A 186 -3.03 -17.35 -3.51
C LEU A 186 -4.36 -16.76 -3.04
N ILE A 187 -4.39 -16.09 -1.89
CA ILE A 187 -5.60 -15.39 -1.43
C ILE A 187 -5.96 -14.24 -2.37
N HIS A 188 -4.97 -13.47 -2.86
CA HIS A 188 -5.20 -12.39 -3.83
C HIS A 188 -5.75 -12.94 -5.17
N ILE A 189 -5.22 -14.07 -5.64
CA ILE A 189 -5.73 -14.75 -6.83
C ILE A 189 -7.17 -15.21 -6.63
N LYS A 190 -7.52 -15.79 -5.47
CA LYS A 190 -8.90 -16.17 -5.16
C LYS A 190 -9.88 -14.98 -5.23
N ILE A 191 -9.48 -13.81 -4.73
CA ILE A 191 -10.31 -12.60 -4.82
C ILE A 191 -10.52 -12.21 -6.28
N LEU A 192 -9.44 -12.14 -7.09
CA LEU A 192 -9.54 -11.80 -8.51
C LEU A 192 -10.38 -12.77 -9.29
N ASP A 193 -10.20 -14.08 -9.07
CA ASP A 193 -11.00 -15.12 -9.72
C ASP A 193 -12.48 -15.00 -9.35
N ALA A 194 -12.81 -14.73 -8.10
CA ALA A 194 -14.19 -14.54 -7.68
C ALA A 194 -14.82 -13.30 -8.33
N VAL A 195 -14.09 -12.18 -8.44
CA VAL A 195 -14.54 -10.97 -9.17
C VAL A 195 -14.77 -11.31 -10.65
N LEU A 196 -13.83 -11.99 -11.30
CA LEU A 196 -13.93 -12.40 -12.69
C LEU A 196 -15.11 -13.35 -12.96
N ASN A 197 -15.45 -14.20 -12.00
CA ASN A 197 -16.59 -15.13 -12.08
C ASN A 197 -17.91 -14.49 -11.60
N ARG A 198 -17.88 -13.23 -11.19
CA ARG A 198 -19.03 -12.50 -10.63
C ARG A 198 -19.66 -13.20 -9.42
N ASP A 199 -18.82 -13.84 -8.62
CA ASP A 199 -19.23 -14.55 -7.39
C ASP A 199 -18.93 -13.68 -6.17
N VAL A 200 -19.92 -12.89 -5.77
CA VAL A 200 -19.85 -11.98 -4.62
C VAL A 200 -19.54 -12.75 -3.33
N SER A 201 -20.17 -13.92 -3.13
CA SER A 201 -19.98 -14.72 -1.90
C SER A 201 -18.54 -15.19 -1.77
N SER A 202 -17.96 -15.73 -2.85
CA SER A 202 -16.56 -16.17 -2.87
C SER A 202 -15.59 -15.00 -2.74
N ALA A 203 -15.89 -13.85 -3.34
CA ALA A 203 -15.06 -12.65 -3.22
C ALA A 203 -14.99 -12.15 -1.78
N ILE A 204 -16.14 -12.05 -1.09
CA ILE A 204 -16.21 -11.65 0.32
C ILE A 204 -15.51 -12.68 1.22
N SER A 205 -15.72 -13.98 0.98
CA SER A 205 -15.05 -15.04 1.75
C SER A 205 -13.53 -14.97 1.61
N ALA A 206 -13.01 -14.78 0.39
CA ALA A 206 -11.58 -14.64 0.15
C ALA A 206 -11.01 -13.35 0.76
N ASN A 207 -11.77 -12.25 0.72
CA ASN A 207 -11.38 -11.02 1.41
C ASN A 207 -11.31 -11.21 2.94
N HIS A 208 -12.26 -11.92 3.54
CA HIS A 208 -12.19 -12.26 4.96
C HIS A 208 -10.96 -13.12 5.28
N GLU A 209 -10.61 -14.10 4.42
CA GLU A 209 -9.37 -14.89 4.55
C GLU A 209 -8.12 -13.96 4.52
N LEU A 210 -8.10 -12.96 3.63
CA LEU A 210 -7.03 -11.97 3.58
C LEU A 210 -6.94 -11.13 4.86
N MET A 211 -8.07 -10.62 5.34
CA MET A 211 -8.11 -9.82 6.56
C MET A 211 -7.68 -10.62 7.80
N ASP A 212 -8.07 -11.90 7.88
CA ASP A 212 -7.65 -12.80 8.96
C ASP A 212 -6.15 -13.12 8.86
N PHE A 213 -5.63 -13.34 7.65
CA PHE A 213 -4.20 -13.49 7.40
C PHE A 213 -3.41 -12.26 7.86
N MET A 214 -3.87 -11.05 7.53
CA MET A 214 -3.26 -9.80 7.98
C MET A 214 -3.37 -9.62 9.49
N HIS A 215 -4.51 -9.97 10.08
CA HIS A 215 -4.69 -9.90 11.54
C HIS A 215 -3.69 -10.80 12.27
N ALA A 216 -3.38 -11.97 11.73
CA ALA A 216 -2.41 -12.90 12.30
C ALA A 216 -0.97 -12.39 12.30
N MET A 217 -0.65 -11.36 11.49
CA MET A 217 0.70 -10.75 11.47
C MET A 217 1.00 -9.88 12.70
N PHE A 218 -0.02 -9.31 13.35
CA PHE A 218 0.19 -8.33 14.43
C PHE A 218 0.91 -8.91 15.64
N GLU A 219 0.56 -10.10 16.09
CA GLU A 219 1.20 -10.71 17.27
C GLU A 219 2.66 -11.06 17.03
N PRO A 220 3.07 -11.71 15.91
CA PRO A 220 4.48 -11.91 15.61
C PRO A 220 5.28 -10.60 15.46
N LEU A 221 4.71 -9.58 14.83
CA LEU A 221 5.35 -8.27 14.69
C LEU A 221 5.61 -7.64 16.05
N ASP A 222 4.61 -7.61 16.92
CA ASP A 222 4.72 -7.03 18.26
C ASP A 222 5.73 -7.75 19.16
N ARG A 223 5.84 -9.09 19.04
CA ARG A 223 6.67 -9.91 19.90
C ARG A 223 8.10 -10.13 19.43
N LYS A 224 8.34 -10.14 18.11
CA LYS A 224 9.59 -10.60 17.52
C LYS A 224 10.43 -9.48 16.92
N LEU A 225 9.84 -8.35 16.59
CA LEU A 225 10.58 -7.22 16.05
C LEU A 225 10.90 -6.20 17.14
N GLU A 226 12.09 -5.63 17.04
CA GLU A 226 12.50 -4.54 17.93
C GLU A 226 11.67 -3.29 17.67
N PRO A 227 11.40 -2.45 18.69
CA PRO A 227 10.65 -1.20 18.53
C PRO A 227 11.19 -0.27 17.45
N SER A 228 12.51 -0.31 17.18
CA SER A 228 13.16 0.49 16.14
C SER A 228 12.67 0.17 14.72
N PHE A 229 12.10 -1.00 14.46
CA PHE A 229 11.46 -1.32 13.17
C PHE A 229 10.15 -0.56 12.95
N PHE A 230 9.50 -0.14 14.03
CA PHE A 230 8.23 0.59 13.95
C PHE A 230 8.48 2.10 13.91
N ASP A 231 9.48 2.58 14.65
CA ASP A 231 9.85 3.99 14.70
C ASP A 231 11.37 4.15 14.90
N VAL A 232 12.09 4.53 13.85
CA VAL A 232 13.55 4.75 13.89
C VAL A 232 13.97 5.89 14.82
N SER A 233 13.05 6.71 15.32
CA SER A 233 13.36 7.72 16.34
C SER A 233 13.57 7.10 17.72
N ILE A 234 13.13 5.87 17.94
CA ILE A 234 13.36 5.10 19.16
C ILE A 234 14.75 4.46 19.04
N LYS A 235 15.70 4.91 19.84
CA LYS A 235 17.01 4.27 19.91
C LYS A 235 16.88 2.88 20.54
N PRO A 236 17.54 1.84 20.01
CA PRO A 236 17.64 0.57 20.70
C PRO A 236 18.20 0.77 22.11
N LEU A 237 17.75 -0.01 23.07
CA LEU A 237 18.40 -0.07 24.38
C LEU A 237 19.82 -0.60 24.15
N ASP A 238 20.84 0.22 24.49
CA ASP A 238 22.22 -0.22 24.39
C ASP A 238 22.38 -1.50 25.22
N ALA A 239 22.82 -2.59 24.56
CA ALA A 239 23.04 -3.89 25.20
C ALA A 239 24.12 -3.85 26.31
N ASP A 240 24.85 -2.73 26.44
CA ASP A 240 25.92 -2.51 27.42
C ASP A 240 25.43 -1.96 28.78
N LEU A 241 24.11 -1.92 29.01
CA LEU A 241 23.53 -1.43 30.27
C LEU A 241 23.15 -2.54 31.27
N TYR A 242 23.60 -3.80 31.04
CA TYR A 242 23.38 -4.92 31.95
C TYR A 242 24.67 -5.69 32.25
#